data_b38e70547dde67314ecd465eccb1c8d2
#
_entry.id   b38e70547dde67314ecd465eccb1c8d2
#
_cell.length_a   1.000
_cell.length_b   1.000
_cell.length_c   1.000
_cell.angle_alpha   90.00
_cell.angle_beta   90.00
_cell.angle_gamma   90.00
#
_symmetry.space_group_name_H-M   'P 1'
#
loop_
_entity.id
_entity.type
_entity.pdbx_description
1 polymer ?
#
loop_
_entity_poly.entity_id
_entity_poly.type
_entity_poly.pdbx_seq_one_letter_code
_entity_poly.pdbx_strand_id
1 'polypeptide(L)'
;LLSALEVKDYTSAAELLNGPGGLRAMAPDFDAAKASALIESSRNAARLHLARARNAAISGDKAGFEAALKEAASIWPNNPELQEVAEKAFAQGDQMAQTLLELEQLLSQKNLRRIAEEPGRFLAATQGAPPEKQTQVKKILQDFKTIEAALMAAKEMDRQGNPSGAWESVDKAGRDFPDDLPLNQARALYTTKAADFVRTIQSAQEHEKRAELATSLAWFLKAQRLYPKSDTAEEAILRLKALLLPSSP
;
A
#
# COMPACT_ATOMS: atom_id res chain seq x y z
N LEU A 1 -43.63 -21.62 -21.93
CA LEU A 1 -42.32 -21.29 -22.45
C LEU A 1 -42.30 -19.90 -23.09
N LEU A 2 -43.20 -19.59 -24.06
CA LEU A 2 -43.21 -18.27 -24.72
C LEU A 2 -43.38 -17.13 -23.73
N SER A 3 -44.30 -17.21 -22.79
CA SER A 3 -44.52 -16.20 -21.77
C SER A 3 -43.28 -15.98 -20.89
N ALA A 4 -42.55 -17.05 -20.51
CA ALA A 4 -41.30 -16.93 -19.76
C ALA A 4 -40.17 -16.26 -20.58
N LEU A 5 -40.11 -16.54 -21.88
CA LEU A 5 -39.17 -15.89 -22.80
C LEU A 5 -39.49 -14.40 -23.01
N GLU A 6 -40.78 -14.04 -23.10
CA GLU A 6 -41.24 -12.65 -23.25
C GLU A 6 -40.85 -11.77 -22.05
N VAL A 7 -41.00 -12.32 -20.84
CA VAL A 7 -40.57 -11.62 -19.60
C VAL A 7 -39.08 -11.84 -19.27
N LYS A 8 -38.33 -12.48 -20.16
CA LYS A 8 -36.90 -12.77 -20.00
C LYS A 8 -36.57 -13.58 -18.73
N ASP A 9 -37.50 -14.42 -18.28
CA ASP A 9 -37.27 -15.37 -17.22
C ASP A 9 -36.64 -16.66 -17.77
N TYR A 10 -35.32 -16.60 -17.97
CA TYR A 10 -34.58 -17.72 -18.56
C TYR A 10 -34.37 -18.89 -17.59
N THR A 11 -34.63 -18.71 -16.29
CA THR A 11 -34.65 -19.83 -15.33
C THR A 11 -35.89 -20.69 -15.58
N SER A 12 -37.07 -20.09 -15.48
CA SER A 12 -38.33 -20.78 -15.72
C SER A 12 -38.45 -21.28 -17.17
N ALA A 13 -37.95 -20.53 -18.14
CA ALA A 13 -37.92 -20.96 -19.51
C ALA A 13 -37.10 -22.25 -19.72
N ALA A 14 -35.94 -22.36 -19.07
CA ALA A 14 -35.11 -23.56 -19.14
C ALA A 14 -35.76 -24.78 -18.46
N GLU A 15 -36.40 -24.55 -17.31
CA GLU A 15 -37.11 -25.59 -16.58
C GLU A 15 -38.34 -26.09 -17.39
N LEU A 16 -39.12 -25.19 -17.97
CA LEU A 16 -40.25 -25.54 -18.84
C LEU A 16 -39.80 -26.27 -20.12
N LEU A 17 -38.60 -26.04 -20.60
CA LEU A 17 -38.06 -26.70 -21.77
C LEU A 17 -37.45 -28.08 -21.44
N ASN A 18 -36.62 -28.16 -20.43
CA ASN A 18 -35.76 -29.32 -20.17
C ASN A 18 -36.04 -30.01 -18.82
N GLY A 19 -36.91 -29.46 -17.96
CA GLY A 19 -37.22 -30.01 -16.65
C GLY A 19 -38.00 -31.32 -16.69
N PRO A 20 -38.22 -32.00 -15.53
CA PRO A 20 -39.11 -33.17 -15.44
C PRO A 20 -40.52 -32.80 -15.90
N GLY A 21 -40.99 -33.41 -16.97
CA GLY A 21 -42.29 -33.05 -17.61
C GLY A 21 -42.21 -31.79 -18.47
N GLY A 22 -41.04 -31.32 -18.85
CA GLY A 22 -40.84 -30.21 -19.77
C GLY A 22 -41.21 -30.56 -21.21
N LEU A 23 -41.25 -29.53 -22.09
CA LEU A 23 -41.68 -29.65 -23.47
C LEU A 23 -40.90 -30.72 -24.25
N ARG A 24 -39.64 -30.92 -24.04
CA ARG A 24 -38.86 -31.99 -24.68
C ARG A 24 -39.34 -33.39 -24.33
N ALA A 25 -39.87 -33.59 -23.15
CA ALA A 25 -40.40 -34.89 -22.71
C ALA A 25 -41.86 -35.10 -23.19
N MET A 26 -42.66 -34.02 -23.23
CA MET A 26 -44.08 -34.06 -23.55
C MET A 26 -44.37 -33.97 -25.06
N ALA A 27 -43.52 -33.32 -25.84
CA ALA A 27 -43.66 -33.10 -27.28
C ALA A 27 -42.30 -33.37 -27.98
N PRO A 28 -41.95 -34.63 -28.26
CA PRO A 28 -40.65 -34.99 -28.86
C PRO A 28 -40.44 -34.41 -30.28
N ASP A 29 -41.51 -34.02 -30.96
CA ASP A 29 -41.52 -33.36 -32.26
C ASP A 29 -41.30 -31.83 -32.19
N PHE A 30 -41.29 -31.25 -30.98
CA PHE A 30 -41.01 -29.85 -30.77
C PHE A 30 -39.53 -29.53 -31.00
N ASP A 31 -39.25 -28.63 -31.96
CA ASP A 31 -37.89 -28.14 -32.21
C ASP A 31 -37.41 -27.24 -31.05
N ALA A 32 -36.84 -27.86 -30.02
CA ALA A 32 -36.32 -27.18 -28.87
C ALA A 32 -34.99 -26.44 -29.13
N ALA A 33 -34.34 -26.65 -30.28
CA ALA A 33 -33.00 -26.16 -30.56
C ALA A 33 -32.91 -24.64 -30.54
N LYS A 34 -33.83 -23.96 -31.17
CA LYS A 34 -33.91 -22.49 -31.24
C LYS A 34 -34.18 -21.88 -29.85
N ALA A 35 -35.10 -22.46 -29.09
CA ALA A 35 -35.41 -21.99 -27.73
C ALA A 35 -34.23 -22.20 -26.79
N SER A 36 -33.58 -23.37 -26.86
CA SER A 36 -32.33 -23.62 -26.09
C SER A 36 -31.22 -22.62 -26.42
N ALA A 37 -30.98 -22.41 -27.74
CA ALA A 37 -29.95 -21.49 -28.18
C ALA A 37 -30.20 -20.04 -27.69
N LEU A 38 -31.47 -19.58 -27.73
CA LEU A 38 -31.86 -18.27 -27.23
C LEU A 38 -31.65 -18.16 -25.73
N ILE A 39 -32.08 -19.14 -24.95
CA ILE A 39 -31.89 -19.16 -23.47
C ILE A 39 -30.40 -19.15 -23.14
N GLU A 40 -29.60 -19.99 -23.78
CA GLU A 40 -28.17 -20.08 -23.54
C GLU A 40 -27.41 -18.82 -23.93
N SER A 41 -27.69 -18.26 -25.10
CA SER A 41 -27.05 -17.02 -25.56
C SER A 41 -27.39 -15.85 -24.64
N SER A 42 -28.64 -15.72 -24.19
CA SER A 42 -29.05 -14.65 -23.25
C SER A 42 -28.42 -14.81 -21.87
N ARG A 43 -28.38 -16.04 -21.35
CA ARG A 43 -27.70 -16.33 -20.09
C ARG A 43 -26.18 -15.98 -20.14
N ASN A 44 -25.53 -16.38 -21.22
CA ASN A 44 -24.12 -16.10 -21.42
C ASN A 44 -23.86 -14.60 -21.58
N ALA A 45 -24.70 -13.86 -22.29
CA ALA A 45 -24.62 -12.42 -22.40
C ALA A 45 -24.79 -11.73 -21.04
N ALA A 46 -25.79 -12.13 -20.24
CA ALA A 46 -25.97 -11.59 -18.89
C ALA A 46 -24.77 -11.89 -17.97
N ARG A 47 -24.23 -13.11 -18.01
CA ARG A 47 -23.03 -13.49 -17.25
C ARG A 47 -21.79 -12.68 -17.64
N LEU A 48 -21.62 -12.37 -18.92
CA LEU A 48 -20.53 -11.50 -19.38
C LEU A 48 -20.61 -10.10 -18.75
N HIS A 49 -21.81 -9.51 -18.72
CA HIS A 49 -22.02 -8.20 -18.08
C HIS A 49 -21.84 -8.28 -16.56
N LEU A 50 -22.28 -9.38 -15.90
CA LEU A 50 -22.00 -9.58 -14.48
C LEU A 50 -20.51 -9.73 -14.17
N ALA A 51 -19.74 -10.40 -15.03
CA ALA A 51 -18.29 -10.48 -14.90
C ALA A 51 -17.65 -9.10 -15.05
N ARG A 52 -18.13 -8.25 -15.98
CA ARG A 52 -17.69 -6.85 -16.11
C ARG A 52 -18.02 -6.04 -14.85
N ALA A 53 -19.24 -6.21 -14.31
CA ALA A 53 -19.63 -5.56 -13.06
C ALA A 53 -18.70 -5.96 -11.89
N ARG A 54 -18.41 -7.26 -11.73
CA ARG A 54 -17.46 -7.74 -10.70
C ARG A 54 -16.07 -7.09 -10.85
N ASN A 55 -15.56 -7.02 -12.08
CA ASN A 55 -14.25 -6.39 -12.34
C ASN A 55 -14.27 -4.88 -12.04
N ALA A 56 -15.34 -4.18 -12.44
CA ALA A 56 -15.53 -2.76 -12.14
C ALA A 56 -15.63 -2.50 -10.62
N ALA A 57 -16.33 -3.36 -9.87
CA ALA A 57 -16.39 -3.30 -8.41
C ALA A 57 -15.01 -3.45 -7.77
N ILE A 58 -14.20 -4.42 -8.23
CA ILE A 58 -12.83 -4.65 -7.74
C ILE A 58 -11.91 -3.45 -8.02
N SER A 59 -12.08 -2.80 -9.19
CA SER A 59 -11.29 -1.62 -9.57
C SER A 59 -11.80 -0.31 -8.98
N GLY A 60 -12.93 -0.31 -8.26
CA GLY A 60 -13.57 0.89 -7.71
C GLY A 60 -14.26 1.76 -8.77
N ASP A 61 -14.46 1.25 -9.99
CA ASP A 61 -15.17 1.95 -11.06
C ASP A 61 -16.70 1.85 -10.86
N LYS A 62 -17.26 2.78 -10.10
CA LYS A 62 -18.69 2.82 -9.80
C LYS A 62 -19.55 2.98 -11.06
N ALA A 63 -19.13 3.83 -12.00
CA ALA A 63 -19.89 4.08 -13.22
C ALA A 63 -19.92 2.83 -14.13
N GLY A 64 -18.78 2.17 -14.30
CA GLY A 64 -18.68 0.90 -15.02
C GLY A 64 -19.46 -0.22 -14.35
N PHE A 65 -19.48 -0.28 -13.00
CA PHE A 65 -20.28 -1.23 -12.24
C PHE A 65 -21.77 -1.05 -12.49
N GLU A 66 -22.30 0.17 -12.32
CA GLU A 66 -23.72 0.48 -12.51
C GLU A 66 -24.17 0.21 -13.96
N ALA A 67 -23.36 0.62 -14.94
CA ALA A 67 -23.65 0.37 -16.35
C ALA A 67 -23.70 -1.13 -16.66
N ALA A 68 -22.70 -1.90 -16.21
CA ALA A 68 -22.65 -3.34 -16.48
C ALA A 68 -23.76 -4.10 -15.76
N LEU A 69 -24.14 -3.70 -14.53
CA LEU A 69 -25.25 -4.30 -13.79
C LEU A 69 -26.59 -4.03 -14.48
N LYS A 70 -26.79 -2.79 -14.96
CA LYS A 70 -27.98 -2.40 -15.72
C LYS A 70 -28.12 -3.21 -17.02
N GLU A 71 -27.03 -3.38 -17.76
CA GLU A 71 -27.03 -4.21 -18.98
C GLU A 71 -27.36 -5.68 -18.65
N ALA A 72 -26.77 -6.27 -17.61
CA ALA A 72 -27.08 -7.62 -17.19
C ALA A 72 -28.58 -7.76 -16.81
N ALA A 73 -29.13 -6.81 -16.06
CA ALA A 73 -30.53 -6.76 -15.66
C ALA A 73 -31.47 -6.56 -16.86
N SER A 74 -31.08 -5.81 -17.88
CA SER A 74 -31.87 -5.62 -19.10
C SER A 74 -32.03 -6.90 -19.94
N ILE A 75 -31.00 -7.76 -19.89
CA ILE A 75 -30.97 -9.05 -20.57
C ILE A 75 -31.74 -10.11 -19.78
N TRP A 76 -31.47 -10.20 -18.47
CA TRP A 76 -32.06 -11.22 -17.58
C TRP A 76 -32.44 -10.60 -16.22
N PRO A 77 -33.65 -9.96 -16.11
CA PRO A 77 -34.05 -9.23 -14.91
C PRO A 77 -34.08 -10.07 -13.63
N ASN A 78 -34.51 -11.33 -13.72
CA ASN A 78 -34.64 -12.27 -12.61
C ASN A 78 -33.41 -13.18 -12.46
N ASN A 79 -32.23 -12.74 -12.91
CA ASN A 79 -31.01 -13.50 -12.72
C ASN A 79 -30.64 -13.55 -11.24
N PRO A 80 -30.53 -14.74 -10.61
CA PRO A 80 -30.22 -14.85 -9.19
C PRO A 80 -28.83 -14.31 -8.82
N GLU A 81 -27.88 -14.27 -9.78
CA GLU A 81 -26.56 -13.72 -9.55
C GLU A 81 -26.54 -12.18 -9.46
N LEU A 82 -27.57 -11.46 -9.96
CA LEU A 82 -27.63 -9.99 -9.90
C LEU A 82 -27.59 -9.46 -8.48
N GLN A 83 -28.44 -10.01 -7.61
CA GLN A 83 -28.51 -9.59 -6.22
C GLN A 83 -27.20 -9.89 -5.49
N GLU A 84 -26.67 -11.09 -5.67
CA GLU A 84 -25.39 -11.49 -5.06
C GLU A 84 -24.24 -10.57 -5.47
N VAL A 85 -24.14 -10.21 -6.75
CA VAL A 85 -23.10 -9.29 -7.24
C VAL A 85 -23.28 -7.89 -6.67
N ALA A 86 -24.52 -7.39 -6.60
CA ALA A 86 -24.81 -6.10 -6.02
C ALA A 86 -24.47 -6.06 -4.52
N GLU A 87 -24.92 -7.03 -3.74
CA GLU A 87 -24.67 -7.10 -2.30
C GLU A 87 -23.15 -7.18 -1.97
N LYS A 88 -22.41 -8.00 -2.71
CA LYS A 88 -20.94 -8.10 -2.54
C LYS A 88 -20.24 -6.79 -2.89
N ALA A 89 -20.64 -6.10 -3.94
CA ALA A 89 -20.05 -4.83 -4.33
C ALA A 89 -20.36 -3.71 -3.31
N PHE A 90 -21.57 -3.67 -2.75
CA PHE A 90 -21.90 -2.72 -1.67
C PHE A 90 -21.08 -2.99 -0.42
N ALA A 91 -20.99 -4.26 0.02
CA ALA A 91 -20.19 -4.62 1.19
C ALA A 91 -18.69 -4.26 1.01
N GLN A 92 -18.14 -4.49 -0.18
CA GLN A 92 -16.75 -4.08 -0.50
C GLN A 92 -16.60 -2.55 -0.52
N GLY A 93 -17.57 -1.82 -1.06
CA GLY A 93 -17.57 -0.35 -1.08
C GLY A 93 -17.58 0.24 0.32
N ASP A 94 -18.41 -0.28 1.23
CA ASP A 94 -18.47 0.15 2.61
C ASP A 94 -17.15 -0.15 3.36
N GLN A 95 -16.57 -1.32 3.14
CA GLN A 95 -15.27 -1.69 3.73
C GLN A 95 -14.15 -0.78 3.23
N MET A 96 -14.13 -0.44 1.93
CA MET A 96 -13.16 0.51 1.36
C MET A 96 -13.32 1.91 1.98
N ALA A 97 -14.56 2.40 2.09
CA ALA A 97 -14.85 3.69 2.70
C ALA A 97 -14.39 3.75 4.16
N GLN A 98 -14.67 2.72 4.96
CA GLN A 98 -14.20 2.61 6.34
C GLN A 98 -12.67 2.59 6.43
N THR A 99 -12.01 1.84 5.53
CA THR A 99 -10.54 1.78 5.51
C THR A 99 -9.92 3.13 5.13
N LEU A 100 -10.54 3.91 4.24
CA LEU A 100 -10.09 5.27 3.92
C LEU A 100 -10.24 6.23 5.10
N LEU A 101 -11.33 6.14 5.86
CA LEU A 101 -11.51 6.93 7.09
C LEU A 101 -10.46 6.56 8.14
N GLU A 102 -10.19 5.27 8.33
CA GLU A 102 -9.13 4.80 9.23
C GLU A 102 -7.75 5.33 8.77
N LEU A 103 -7.46 5.29 7.47
CA LEU A 103 -6.23 5.84 6.91
C LEU A 103 -6.08 7.34 7.26
N GLU A 104 -7.13 8.13 7.11
CA GLU A 104 -7.11 9.56 7.45
C GLU A 104 -6.87 9.80 8.94
N GLN A 105 -7.47 8.98 9.80
CA GLN A 105 -7.20 9.01 11.23
C GLN A 105 -5.74 8.70 11.56
N LEU A 106 -5.21 7.61 11.00
CA LEU A 106 -3.82 7.19 11.22
C LEU A 106 -2.82 8.25 10.72
N LEU A 107 -3.11 8.89 9.58
CA LEU A 107 -2.32 10.00 9.06
C LEU A 107 -2.34 11.22 9.99
N SER A 108 -3.51 11.58 10.52
CA SER A 108 -3.64 12.70 11.47
C SER A 108 -2.89 12.44 12.77
N GLN A 109 -2.83 11.18 13.21
CA GLN A 109 -2.11 10.72 14.40
C GLN A 109 -0.62 10.45 14.13
N LYS A 110 -0.14 10.60 12.89
CA LYS A 110 1.23 10.23 12.45
C LYS A 110 1.57 8.77 12.77
N ASN A 111 0.58 7.89 12.85
CA ASN A 111 0.78 6.46 13.11
C ASN A 111 1.11 5.70 11.83
N LEU A 112 2.32 5.93 11.30
CA LEU A 112 2.77 5.33 10.04
C LEU A 112 2.99 3.81 10.15
N ARG A 113 3.32 3.33 11.36
CA ARG A 113 3.56 1.89 11.60
C ARG A 113 2.32 1.07 11.38
N ARG A 114 1.17 1.52 11.87
CA ARG A 114 -0.10 0.83 11.67
C ARG A 114 -0.48 0.71 10.20
N ILE A 115 -0.18 1.74 9.38
CA ILE A 115 -0.39 1.69 7.93
C ILE A 115 0.55 0.65 7.29
N ALA A 116 1.80 0.58 7.75
CA ALA A 116 2.80 -0.33 7.22
C ALA A 116 2.60 -1.81 7.64
N GLU A 117 1.86 -2.07 8.72
CA GLU A 117 1.48 -3.43 9.13
C GLU A 117 0.49 -4.09 8.17
N GLU A 118 -0.41 -3.32 7.56
CA GLU A 118 -1.44 -3.80 6.64
C GLU A 118 -1.38 -3.12 5.25
N PRO A 119 -0.22 -3.15 4.56
CA PRO A 119 0.00 -2.34 3.35
C PRO A 119 -0.97 -2.66 2.22
N GLY A 120 -1.29 -3.95 2.04
CA GLY A 120 -2.22 -4.40 1.00
C GLY A 120 -3.64 -3.85 1.20
N ARG A 121 -4.11 -3.77 2.44
CA ARG A 121 -5.43 -3.25 2.79
C ARG A 121 -5.56 -1.77 2.44
N PHE A 122 -4.60 -0.95 2.85
CA PHE A 122 -4.62 0.49 2.58
C PHE A 122 -4.37 0.81 1.10
N LEU A 123 -3.48 0.08 0.42
CA LEU A 123 -3.29 0.24 -1.02
C LEU A 123 -4.55 -0.14 -1.81
N ALA A 124 -5.22 -1.24 -1.47
CA ALA A 124 -6.46 -1.64 -2.12
C ALA A 124 -7.57 -0.59 -1.92
N ALA A 125 -7.73 -0.08 -0.68
CA ALA A 125 -8.73 0.95 -0.39
C ALA A 125 -8.50 2.25 -1.17
N THR A 126 -7.25 2.57 -1.54
CA THR A 126 -6.93 3.78 -2.32
C THR A 126 -7.08 3.61 -3.83
N GLN A 127 -7.41 2.42 -4.37
CA GLN A 127 -7.57 2.22 -5.82
C GLN A 127 -8.68 3.08 -6.43
N GLY A 128 -9.77 3.31 -5.70
CA GLY A 128 -10.88 4.19 -6.12
C GLY A 128 -10.79 5.62 -5.60
N ALA A 129 -9.71 5.98 -4.89
CA ALA A 129 -9.48 7.31 -4.32
C ALA A 129 -8.63 8.18 -5.27
N PRO A 130 -8.57 9.51 -5.06
CA PRO A 130 -7.67 10.38 -5.81
C PRO A 130 -6.22 9.86 -5.83
N PRO A 131 -5.47 10.03 -6.94
CA PRO A 131 -4.11 9.50 -7.11
C PRO A 131 -3.12 9.93 -6.02
N GLU A 132 -3.37 11.10 -5.41
CA GLU A 132 -2.58 11.63 -4.30
C GLU A 132 -2.58 10.71 -3.08
N LYS A 133 -3.72 10.09 -2.78
CA LYS A 133 -3.86 9.14 -1.64
C LYS A 133 -3.02 7.88 -1.86
N GLN A 134 -3.02 7.34 -3.07
CA GLN A 134 -2.15 6.20 -3.42
C GLN A 134 -0.67 6.55 -3.28
N THR A 135 -0.29 7.73 -3.80
CA THR A 135 1.09 8.22 -3.73
C THR A 135 1.52 8.42 -2.27
N GLN A 136 0.63 8.96 -1.44
CA GLN A 136 0.87 9.15 -0.01
C GLN A 136 1.09 7.82 0.71
N VAL A 137 0.25 6.81 0.49
CA VAL A 137 0.43 5.47 1.09
C VAL A 137 1.73 4.83 0.63
N LYS A 138 2.04 4.89 -0.68
CA LYS A 138 3.31 4.36 -1.22
C LYS A 138 4.53 5.03 -0.58
N LYS A 139 4.49 6.35 -0.38
CA LYS A 139 5.56 7.09 0.30
C LYS A 139 5.72 6.61 1.74
N ILE A 140 4.64 6.49 2.49
CA ILE A 140 4.66 6.00 3.88
C ILE A 140 5.30 4.61 3.96
N LEU A 141 4.94 3.70 3.05
CA LEU A 141 5.53 2.37 3.02
C LEU A 141 7.03 2.40 2.69
N GLN A 142 7.46 3.32 1.84
CA GLN A 142 8.88 3.52 1.54
C GLN A 142 9.63 4.10 2.74
N ASP A 143 9.06 5.12 3.39
CA ASP A 143 9.61 5.75 4.60
C ASP A 143 9.75 4.70 5.72
N PHE A 144 8.73 3.88 5.91
CA PHE A 144 8.76 2.80 6.89
C PHE A 144 9.86 1.76 6.60
N LYS A 145 10.06 1.37 5.33
CA LYS A 145 11.15 0.47 4.94
C LYS A 145 12.52 1.07 5.29
N THR A 146 12.70 2.36 5.11
CA THR A 146 13.93 3.07 5.46
C THR A 146 14.17 3.05 6.97
N ILE A 147 13.12 3.30 7.77
CA ILE A 147 13.17 3.21 9.23
C ILE A 147 13.57 1.80 9.69
N GLU A 148 12.87 0.78 9.21
CA GLU A 148 13.14 -0.60 9.60
C GLU A 148 14.55 -1.06 9.18
N ALA A 149 15.00 -0.67 7.98
CA ALA A 149 16.35 -0.97 7.53
C ALA A 149 17.43 -0.35 8.44
N ALA A 150 17.23 0.91 8.88
CA ALA A 150 18.14 1.57 9.80
C ALA A 150 18.17 0.89 11.17
N LEU A 151 17.01 0.50 11.71
CA LEU A 151 16.90 -0.22 12.99
C LEU A 151 17.56 -1.60 12.92
N MET A 152 17.33 -2.35 11.82
CA MET A 152 17.95 -3.66 11.61
C MET A 152 19.47 -3.54 11.46
N ALA A 153 19.94 -2.59 10.67
CA ALA A 153 21.37 -2.34 10.49
C ALA A 153 22.05 -1.97 11.83
N ALA A 154 21.43 -1.10 12.61
CA ALA A 154 21.94 -0.70 13.93
C ALA A 154 22.01 -1.89 14.89
N LYS A 155 20.99 -2.73 14.93
CA LYS A 155 20.97 -3.93 15.76
C LYS A 155 22.08 -4.92 15.38
N GLU A 156 22.31 -5.10 14.08
CA GLU A 156 23.36 -5.98 13.59
C GLU A 156 24.77 -5.41 13.90
N MET A 157 24.98 -4.09 13.72
CA MET A 157 26.23 -3.44 14.11
C MET A 157 26.51 -3.57 15.60
N ASP A 158 25.50 -3.38 16.45
CA ASP A 158 25.64 -3.56 17.91
C ASP A 158 26.02 -4.99 18.26
N ARG A 159 25.40 -5.99 17.61
CA ARG A 159 25.72 -7.41 17.78
C ARG A 159 27.18 -7.73 17.39
N GLN A 160 27.71 -6.99 16.43
CA GLN A 160 29.12 -7.10 15.99
C GLN A 160 30.09 -6.29 16.88
N GLY A 161 29.63 -5.69 17.96
CA GLY A 161 30.45 -4.89 18.86
C GLY A 161 30.77 -3.49 18.32
N ASN A 162 29.98 -2.97 17.38
CA ASN A 162 30.12 -1.64 16.81
C ASN A 162 28.95 -0.70 17.19
N PRO A 163 28.86 -0.23 18.45
CA PRO A 163 27.81 0.67 18.89
C PRO A 163 27.89 2.06 18.24
N SER A 164 29.07 2.51 17.79
CA SER A 164 29.22 3.79 17.09
C SER A 164 28.54 3.77 15.72
N GLY A 165 28.74 2.71 14.94
CA GLY A 165 28.04 2.53 13.68
C GLY A 165 26.52 2.34 13.88
N ALA A 166 26.12 1.62 14.91
CA ALA A 166 24.72 1.47 15.28
C ALA A 166 24.06 2.84 15.57
N TRP A 167 24.73 3.70 16.36
CA TRP A 167 24.25 5.04 16.63
C TRP A 167 24.13 5.87 15.35
N GLU A 168 25.14 5.87 14.51
CA GLU A 168 25.18 6.65 13.28
C GLU A 168 24.04 6.26 12.31
N SER A 169 23.76 4.97 12.20
CA SER A 169 22.65 4.46 11.39
C SER A 169 21.29 5.00 11.84
N VAL A 170 21.00 4.95 13.15
CA VAL A 170 19.72 5.44 13.67
C VAL A 170 19.66 6.97 13.77
N ASP A 171 20.79 7.66 13.99
CA ASP A 171 20.85 9.12 14.00
C ASP A 171 20.56 9.70 12.62
N LYS A 172 21.11 9.10 11.56
CA LYS A 172 20.84 9.49 10.17
C LYS A 172 19.36 9.36 9.84
N ALA A 173 18.76 8.20 10.11
CA ALA A 173 17.32 7.99 9.89
C ALA A 173 16.45 8.89 10.79
N GLY A 174 16.86 9.12 12.04
CA GLY A 174 16.14 9.97 12.99
C GLY A 174 16.09 11.45 12.63
N ARG A 175 16.97 11.93 11.76
CA ARG A 175 16.89 13.32 11.20
C ARG A 175 15.73 13.45 10.22
N ASP A 176 15.49 12.41 9.41
CA ASP A 176 14.40 12.38 8.43
C ASP A 176 13.06 12.02 9.08
N PHE A 177 13.10 11.22 10.16
CA PHE A 177 11.92 10.71 10.88
C PHE A 177 11.97 11.05 12.39
N PRO A 178 11.95 12.33 12.78
CA PRO A 178 12.16 12.76 14.16
C PRO A 178 11.05 12.31 15.13
N ASP A 179 9.86 12.02 14.62
CA ASP A 179 8.69 11.61 15.40
C ASP A 179 8.59 10.07 15.57
N ASP A 180 9.49 9.27 14.95
CA ASP A 180 9.45 7.81 15.08
C ASP A 180 9.99 7.36 16.43
N LEU A 181 9.10 6.82 17.27
CA LEU A 181 9.43 6.43 18.64
C LEU A 181 10.51 5.33 18.71
N PRO A 182 10.46 4.23 17.96
CA PRO A 182 11.51 3.21 17.96
C PRO A 182 12.88 3.73 17.53
N LEU A 183 12.96 4.61 16.52
CA LEU A 183 14.23 5.25 16.15
C LEU A 183 14.78 6.09 17.30
N ASN A 184 13.95 6.88 17.97
CA ASN A 184 14.35 7.70 19.10
C ASN A 184 14.82 6.85 20.29
N GLN A 185 14.14 5.75 20.59
CA GLN A 185 14.56 4.79 21.63
C GLN A 185 15.89 4.13 21.28
N ALA A 186 16.05 3.67 20.04
CA ALA A 186 17.32 3.08 19.58
C ALA A 186 18.46 4.10 19.63
N ARG A 187 18.22 5.35 19.20
CA ARG A 187 19.21 6.43 19.28
C ARG A 187 19.63 6.71 20.72
N ALA A 188 18.70 6.76 21.66
CA ALA A 188 19.02 6.94 23.09
C ALA A 188 19.86 5.78 23.63
N LEU A 189 19.50 4.52 23.29
CA LEU A 189 20.28 3.34 23.69
C LEU A 189 21.71 3.40 23.17
N TYR A 190 21.88 3.65 21.86
CA TYR A 190 23.22 3.67 21.25
C TYR A 190 24.02 4.92 21.62
N THR A 191 23.38 6.05 21.95
CA THR A 191 24.05 7.20 22.54
C THR A 191 24.76 6.82 23.83
N THR A 192 24.15 5.99 24.66
CA THR A 192 24.78 5.51 25.92
C THR A 192 25.91 4.54 25.61
N LYS A 193 25.73 3.60 24.70
CA LYS A 193 26.73 2.58 24.32
C LYS A 193 27.95 3.17 23.60
N ALA A 194 27.78 4.23 22.83
CA ALA A 194 28.82 4.90 22.05
C ALA A 194 29.14 6.31 22.56
N ALA A 195 29.06 6.52 23.88
CA ALA A 195 29.08 7.85 24.50
C ALA A 195 30.29 8.72 24.10
N ASP A 196 31.48 8.14 23.98
CA ASP A 196 32.69 8.90 23.62
C ASP A 196 32.65 9.34 22.13
N PHE A 197 32.23 8.48 21.26
CA PHE A 197 32.03 8.81 19.83
C PHE A 197 30.97 9.89 19.66
N VAL A 198 29.81 9.72 20.29
CA VAL A 198 28.68 10.66 20.18
C VAL A 198 29.05 12.03 20.70
N ARG A 199 29.68 12.12 21.89
CA ARG A 199 30.19 13.39 22.44
C ARG A 199 31.19 14.06 21.51
N THR A 200 32.06 13.28 20.89
CA THR A 200 33.08 13.80 19.98
C THR A 200 32.41 14.38 18.70
N ILE A 201 31.42 13.71 18.12
CA ILE A 201 30.64 14.22 17.00
C ILE A 201 29.88 15.49 17.38
N GLN A 202 29.21 15.51 18.55
CA GLN A 202 28.46 16.68 19.02
C GLN A 202 29.38 17.89 19.25
N SER A 203 30.54 17.68 19.85
CA SER A 203 31.57 18.76 20.04
C SER A 203 32.03 19.31 18.69
N ALA A 204 32.26 18.42 17.69
CA ALA A 204 32.64 18.85 16.34
C ALA A 204 31.56 19.72 15.71
N GLN A 205 30.30 19.30 15.77
CA GLN A 205 29.15 20.03 15.22
C GLN A 205 28.91 21.38 15.93
N GLU A 206 29.14 21.46 17.26
CA GLU A 206 29.03 22.71 17.99
C GLU A 206 30.08 23.72 17.58
N HIS A 207 31.36 23.30 17.44
CA HIS A 207 32.40 24.16 16.92
C HIS A 207 32.12 24.63 15.50
N GLU A 208 31.57 23.76 14.65
CA GLU A 208 31.17 24.13 13.29
C GLU A 208 30.08 25.22 13.28
N LYS A 209 29.07 25.08 14.16
CA LYS A 209 27.99 26.10 14.30
C LYS A 209 28.52 27.46 14.74
N ARG A 210 29.66 27.48 15.48
CA ARG A 210 30.35 28.72 15.90
C ARG A 210 31.35 29.22 14.87
N ALA A 211 31.39 28.63 13.67
CA ALA A 211 32.36 28.93 12.62
C ALA A 211 33.85 28.67 13.03
N GLU A 212 34.09 27.86 14.07
CA GLU A 212 35.41 27.43 14.51
C GLU A 212 35.88 26.22 13.70
N LEU A 213 36.04 26.40 12.37
CA LEU A 213 36.16 25.31 11.40
C LEU A 213 37.40 24.44 11.66
N ALA A 214 38.54 25.00 12.00
CA ALA A 214 39.75 24.21 12.30
C ALA A 214 39.59 23.33 13.53
N THR A 215 38.97 23.86 14.57
CA THR A 215 38.65 23.11 15.80
C THR A 215 37.64 22.01 15.54
N SER A 216 36.58 22.31 14.76
CA SER A 216 35.61 21.34 14.31
C SER A 216 36.27 20.19 13.54
N LEU A 217 37.15 20.50 12.58
CA LEU A 217 37.91 19.50 11.83
C LEU A 217 38.71 18.58 12.75
N ALA A 218 39.41 19.15 13.76
CA ALA A 218 40.16 18.34 14.72
C ALA A 218 39.28 17.37 15.53
N TRP A 219 38.06 17.80 15.90
CA TRP A 219 37.10 16.95 16.57
C TRP A 219 36.54 15.84 15.63
N PHE A 220 36.25 16.13 14.37
CA PHE A 220 35.83 15.08 13.39
C PHE A 220 36.95 14.08 13.12
N LEU A 221 38.20 14.50 13.04
CA LEU A 221 39.36 13.60 12.92
C LEU A 221 39.50 12.70 14.17
N LYS A 222 39.19 13.22 15.37
CA LYS A 222 39.15 12.43 16.60
C LYS A 222 37.98 11.42 16.55
N ALA A 223 36.79 11.80 16.06
CA ALA A 223 35.69 10.91 15.91
C ALA A 223 36.02 9.77 14.92
N GLN A 224 36.68 10.06 13.80
CA GLN A 224 37.14 9.07 12.84
C GLN A 224 38.15 8.07 13.43
N ARG A 225 38.96 8.49 14.41
CA ARG A 225 39.85 7.55 15.13
C ARG A 225 39.06 6.60 16.04
N LEU A 226 37.96 7.05 16.64
CA LEU A 226 37.08 6.23 17.47
C LEU A 226 36.26 5.25 16.61
N TYR A 227 35.83 5.69 15.46
CA TYR A 227 35.10 4.87 14.48
C TYR A 227 35.59 5.20 13.07
N PRO A 228 36.54 4.40 12.50
CA PRO A 228 37.17 4.67 11.22
C PRO A 228 36.24 4.62 10.01
N LYS A 229 35.11 3.94 10.14
CA LYS A 229 34.08 3.81 9.08
C LYS A 229 32.92 4.77 9.25
N SER A 230 33.09 5.86 9.98
CA SER A 230 32.06 6.88 10.20
C SER A 230 31.83 7.70 8.91
N ASP A 231 30.71 7.53 8.27
CA ASP A 231 30.28 8.38 7.13
C ASP A 231 30.17 9.84 7.56
N THR A 232 29.57 10.09 8.74
CA THR A 232 29.38 11.46 9.27
C THR A 232 30.72 12.18 9.48
N ALA A 233 31.71 11.49 10.03
CA ALA A 233 33.03 12.11 10.24
C ALA A 233 33.75 12.31 8.90
N GLU A 234 33.70 11.34 8.00
CA GLU A 234 34.35 11.40 6.69
C GLU A 234 33.77 12.55 5.83
N GLU A 235 32.45 12.63 5.69
CA GLU A 235 31.77 13.70 4.93
C GLU A 235 32.12 15.09 5.50
N ALA A 236 32.11 15.23 6.83
CA ALA A 236 32.46 16.49 7.49
C ALA A 236 33.92 16.87 7.28
N ILE A 237 34.84 15.91 7.41
CA ILE A 237 36.29 16.13 7.19
C ILE A 237 36.54 16.59 5.76
N LEU A 238 35.94 15.95 4.76
CA LEU A 238 36.10 16.33 3.36
C LEU A 238 35.59 17.75 3.11
N ARG A 239 34.39 18.07 3.62
CA ARG A 239 33.79 19.41 3.49
C ARG A 239 34.62 20.49 4.17
N LEU A 240 35.05 20.26 5.44
CA LEU A 240 35.85 21.24 6.18
C LEU A 240 37.25 21.44 5.59
N LYS A 241 37.88 20.38 5.08
CA LYS A 241 39.13 20.53 4.34
C LYS A 241 38.98 21.42 3.09
N ALA A 242 37.90 21.26 2.33
CA ALA A 242 37.64 22.10 1.16
C ALA A 242 37.46 23.59 1.53
N LEU A 243 36.89 23.88 2.72
CA LEU A 243 36.70 25.23 3.21
C LEU A 243 38.00 25.88 3.82
N LEU A 244 38.86 25.07 4.37
CA LEU A 244 40.08 25.54 5.09
C LEU A 244 41.31 25.57 4.20
N LEU A 245 41.37 24.73 3.16
CA LEU A 245 42.51 24.71 2.23
C LEU A 245 42.24 25.65 1.08
N PRO A 246 43.22 26.52 0.71
CA PRO A 246 43.07 27.34 -0.46
C PRO A 246 42.88 26.46 -1.69
N SER A 247 41.95 26.84 -2.56
CA SER A 247 41.83 26.22 -3.88
C SER A 247 43.20 26.27 -4.56
N SER A 248 43.76 25.13 -4.90
CA SER A 248 45.00 25.11 -5.68
C SER A 248 44.81 25.93 -6.97
N PRO A 249 45.72 26.79 -7.31
CA PRO A 249 45.64 27.64 -8.50
C PRO A 249 45.52 26.83 -9.78
#